data_72a9862816af9c29859f20b28afef4ad
#
_entry.id   72a9862816af9c29859f20b28afef4ad
#
_cell.length_a   1.000
_cell.length_b   1.000
_cell.length_c   1.000
_cell.angle_alpha   90.00
_cell.angle_beta   90.00
_cell.angle_gamma   90.00
#
_symmetry.space_group_name_H-M   'P 1'
#
loop_
_entity.id
_entity.type
_entity.pdbx_description
1 polymer ?
#
loop_
_entity_poly.entity_id
_entity_poly.type
_entity_poly.pdbx_seq_one_letter_code
_entity_poly.pdbx_strand_id
1 'polypeptide(L)' 'ERKELFFRLWNALNSLPEFQGRRVDAHLILGKSYRQIAREEGVDKSAVRHSVESGIKQMKKYLQENF' A
#
# COMPACT_ATOMS: atom_id res chain seq x y z
N GLU A 1 5.60 0.70 21.10
CA GLU A 1 4.33 1.36 21.38
C GLU A 1 3.50 1.55 20.11
N ARG A 2 2.16 1.58 20.25
CA ARG A 2 1.23 1.62 19.11
C ARG A 2 1.42 2.86 18.22
N LYS A 3 1.62 4.03 18.82
CA LYS A 3 1.81 5.26 18.07
C LYS A 3 3.06 5.22 17.22
N GLU A 4 4.15 4.73 17.79
CA GLU A 4 5.41 4.62 17.07
C GLU A 4 5.28 3.66 15.89
N LEU A 5 4.64 2.51 16.08
CA LEU A 5 4.41 1.55 15.01
C LEU A 5 3.55 2.16 13.91
N PHE A 6 2.50 2.88 14.30
CA PHE A 6 1.62 3.55 13.34
C PHE A 6 2.39 4.55 12.48
N PHE A 7 3.23 5.39 13.10
CA PHE A 7 4.01 6.37 12.36
C PHE A 7 5.01 5.71 11.42
N ARG A 8 5.62 4.61 11.84
CA ARG A 8 6.53 3.87 10.96
C ARG A 8 5.82 3.34 9.72
N LEU A 9 4.65 2.74 9.92
CA LEU A 9 3.84 2.24 8.82
C LEU A 9 3.38 3.36 7.90
N TRP A 10 2.94 4.47 8.49
CA TRP A 10 2.49 5.64 7.74
C TRP A 10 3.61 6.22 6.89
N ASN A 11 4.80 6.35 7.47
CA ASN A 11 5.96 6.85 6.72
C ASN A 11 6.36 5.91 5.60
N ALA A 12 6.30 4.60 5.84
CA ALA A 12 6.58 3.62 4.80
C ALA A 12 5.58 3.75 3.65
N LEU A 13 4.30 3.90 3.97
CA LEU A 13 3.26 4.08 2.98
C LEU A 13 3.50 5.35 2.15
N ASN A 14 3.83 6.45 2.82
CA ASN A 14 4.07 7.73 2.15
C ASN A 14 5.36 7.76 1.33
N SER A 15 6.24 6.77 1.49
CA SER A 15 7.44 6.67 0.66
C SER A 15 7.15 6.11 -0.73
N LEU A 16 5.96 5.56 -0.93
CA LEU A 16 5.55 4.99 -2.22
C LEU A 16 5.08 6.08 -3.19
N PRO A 17 5.16 5.82 -4.52
CA PRO A 17 4.50 6.69 -5.48
C PRO A 17 3.02 6.84 -5.11
N GLU A 18 2.46 8.00 -5.38
CA GLU A 18 1.11 8.35 -4.92
C GLU A 18 0.05 7.31 -5.32
N PHE A 19 0.02 6.90 -6.59
CA PHE A 19 -0.99 5.95 -7.04
C PHE A 19 -0.83 4.58 -6.38
N GLN A 20 0.40 4.16 -6.16
CA GLN A 20 0.70 2.88 -5.52
C GLN A 20 0.33 2.94 -4.04
N GLY A 21 0.67 4.04 -3.38
CA GLY A 21 0.30 4.25 -1.97
C GLY A 21 -1.20 4.22 -1.77
N ARG A 22 -1.97 4.83 -2.67
CA ARG A 22 -3.43 4.82 -2.60
C ARG A 22 -4.01 3.40 -2.74
N ARG A 23 -3.43 2.60 -3.62
CA ARG A 23 -3.88 1.21 -3.80
C ARG A 23 -3.58 0.35 -2.58
N VAL A 24 -2.39 0.51 -2.01
CA VAL A 24 -2.02 -0.19 -0.78
C VAL A 24 -2.94 0.23 0.36
N ASP A 25 -3.16 1.53 0.52
CA ASP A 25 -4.06 2.07 1.54
C ASP A 25 -5.47 1.52 1.38
N ALA A 26 -6.00 1.54 0.16
CA ALA A 26 -7.35 1.05 -0.11
C ALA A 26 -7.49 -0.42 0.25
N HIS A 27 -6.49 -1.22 -0.03
CA HIS A 27 -6.53 -2.66 0.24
C HIS A 27 -6.29 -2.99 1.72
N LEU A 28 -5.21 -2.45 2.31
CA LEU A 28 -4.82 -2.83 3.67
C LEU A 28 -5.61 -2.10 4.75
N ILE A 29 -5.92 -0.84 4.53
CA ILE A 29 -6.56 -0.02 5.57
C ILE A 29 -8.06 0.04 5.38
N LEU A 30 -8.53 0.30 4.16
CA LEU A 30 -9.95 0.39 3.88
C LEU A 30 -10.60 -0.98 3.62
N GLY A 31 -9.80 -2.03 3.49
CA GLY A 31 -10.32 -3.39 3.33
C GLY A 31 -10.93 -3.69 1.97
N LYS A 32 -10.63 -2.91 0.96
CA LYS A 32 -11.18 -3.13 -0.38
C LYS A 32 -10.48 -4.30 -1.07
N SER A 33 -11.25 -5.11 -1.80
CA SER A 33 -10.67 -6.18 -2.61
C SER A 33 -9.96 -5.59 -3.84
N TYR A 34 -9.05 -6.36 -4.42
CA TYR A 34 -8.40 -5.97 -5.67
C TYR A 34 -9.43 -5.71 -6.76
N ARG A 35 -10.47 -6.54 -6.82
CA ARG A 35 -11.54 -6.38 -7.81
C ARG A 35 -12.28 -5.06 -7.63
N GLN A 36 -12.58 -4.69 -6.41
CA GLN A 36 -13.28 -3.45 -6.12
C GLN A 36 -12.41 -2.24 -6.53
N ILE A 37 -11.14 -2.26 -6.15
CA ILE A 37 -10.21 -1.18 -6.50
C ILE A 37 -10.09 -1.06 -8.02
N ALA A 38 -9.93 -2.21 -8.69
CA ALA A 38 -9.83 -2.23 -10.16
C ALA A 38 -11.06 -1.64 -10.82
N ARG A 39 -12.25 -1.98 -10.30
CA ARG A 39 -13.51 -1.45 -10.83
C ARG A 39 -13.59 0.06 -10.64
N GLU A 40 -13.22 0.56 -9.47
CA GLU A 40 -13.27 1.99 -9.18
C GLU A 40 -12.29 2.78 -10.02
N GLU A 41 -11.13 2.20 -10.32
CA GLU A 41 -10.11 2.88 -11.13
C GLU A 41 -10.24 2.63 -12.62
N GLY A 42 -11.07 1.68 -13.03
CA GLY A 42 -11.20 1.32 -14.43
C GLY A 42 -9.99 0.60 -15.00
N VAL A 43 -9.33 -0.23 -14.20
CA VAL A 43 -8.14 -0.99 -14.61
C VAL A 43 -8.33 -2.47 -14.32
N ASP A 44 -7.39 -3.30 -14.79
CA ASP A 44 -7.41 -4.73 -14.53
C ASP A 44 -7.11 -5.04 -13.07
N LYS A 45 -7.76 -6.10 -12.55
CA LYS A 45 -7.50 -6.59 -11.21
C LYS A 45 -6.03 -6.96 -11.01
N SER A 46 -5.41 -7.58 -12.03
CA SER A 46 -4.00 -7.96 -11.95
C SER A 46 -3.09 -6.75 -11.81
N ALA A 47 -3.41 -5.63 -12.44
CA ALA A 47 -2.64 -4.40 -12.31
C ALA A 47 -2.69 -3.89 -10.86
N VAL A 48 -3.86 -3.95 -10.23
CA VAL A 48 -4.02 -3.54 -8.83
C VAL A 48 -3.22 -4.47 -7.92
N ARG A 49 -3.36 -5.78 -8.14
CA ARG A 49 -2.63 -6.77 -7.35
C ARG A 49 -1.13 -6.55 -7.41
N HIS A 50 -0.60 -6.36 -8.61
CA HIS A 50 0.84 -6.10 -8.78
C HIS A 50 1.28 -4.82 -8.05
N SER A 51 0.50 -3.76 -8.15
CA SER A 51 0.81 -2.51 -7.46
C SER A 51 0.83 -2.70 -5.94
N VAL A 52 -0.18 -3.39 -5.40
CA VAL A 52 -0.26 -3.60 -3.96
C VAL A 52 0.87 -4.50 -3.47
N GLU A 53 1.12 -5.61 -4.14
CA GLU A 53 2.19 -6.53 -3.75
C GLU A 53 3.55 -5.85 -3.82
N SER A 54 3.82 -5.11 -4.89
CA SER A 54 5.05 -4.36 -5.05
C SER A 54 5.18 -3.27 -3.98
N GLY A 55 4.08 -2.58 -3.70
CA GLY A 55 4.06 -1.54 -2.68
C GLY A 55 4.38 -2.09 -1.29
N ILE A 56 3.77 -3.22 -0.93
CA ILE A 56 4.02 -3.87 0.35
C ILE A 56 5.49 -4.28 0.47
N LYS A 57 6.04 -4.81 -0.62
CA LYS A 57 7.45 -5.21 -0.65
C LYS A 57 8.37 -4.01 -0.43
N GLN A 58 8.07 -2.89 -1.08
CA GLN A 58 8.83 -1.66 -0.90
C GLN A 58 8.69 -1.09 0.50
N MET A 59 7.51 -1.19 1.10
CA MET A 59 7.29 -0.76 2.48
C MET A 59 8.13 -1.58 3.45
N LYS A 60 8.18 -2.89 3.25
CA LYS A 60 9.03 -3.76 4.09
C LYS A 60 10.49 -3.37 4.00
N LYS A 61 10.96 -3.09 2.79
CA LYS A 61 12.33 -2.67 2.56
C LYS A 61 12.60 -1.33 3.25
N TYR A 62 11.70 -0.38 3.11
CA TYR A 62 11.80 0.91 3.76
C TYR A 62 11.91 0.77 5.27
N LEU A 63 11.07 -0.08 5.87
CA LEU A 63 11.08 -0.30 7.31
C LEU A 63 12.38 -0.95 7.78
N GLN A 64 12.93 -1.88 7.00
CA GLN A 64 14.20 -2.53 7.32
C GLN A 64 15.37 -1.55 7.25
N GLU A 65 15.35 -0.62 6.30
CA GLU A 65 16.43 0.33 6.10
C GLU A 65 16.38 1.50 7.09
N ASN A 66 15.21 1.88 7.53
CA ASN A 66 15.03 3.09 8.34
C ASN A 66 14.71 2.84 9.80
N PHE A 67 14.46 1.61 10.17
CA PHE A 67 14.10 1.24 11.53
C PHE A 67 14.70 -0.11 11.92
#